data_ff2ba559b6e5cc986815f3c127cfe46a
#
_entry.id   ff2ba559b6e5cc986815f3c127cfe46a
#
_cell.length_a   1.000
_cell.length_b   1.000
_cell.length_c   1.000
_cell.angle_alpha   90.00
_cell.angle_beta   90.00
_cell.angle_gamma   90.00
#
_symmetry.space_group_name_H-M   'P 1'
#
loop_
_entity.id
_entity.type
_entity.pdbx_description
1 polymer ?
#
loop_
_entity_poly.entity_id
_entity_poly.type
_entity_poly.pdbx_seq_one_letter_code
_entity_poly.pdbx_strand_id
1 'polypeptide(L)'
;MKKIIKILILLIISNNYVAQEPVFSQFYFNPIYLNPAMSGMDNNFRLILNNKNQWSKIPGNFNTTSISFDSWQNQSNSSVSMLYSTSVEGESYFRTDRFHFGGAYRLFDVFPSPLAWQFGFHYQNISRRIDWSKLVFSDELDPYLGNINSTSFVIPNSDKFKSSNLSLGTVLTYHLKRGSKTRRLNLPVDLDLELGLAVHEFVQRSNSFVNNGVYKTKRRYTLHGSMLWPFDKQKLSGGIKHSALFVQQGNLSTLQVGLVEAWINPLHLGIFYRRQMASISTDLDKFEAIYFIFGYQKIFEKSNLSLTISYSRDFTVSELS
;
A
#
# COMPACT_ATOMS: atom_id res chain seq x y z
N MET A 1 3.48 17.83 45.41
CA MET A 1 3.58 16.43 45.01
C MET A 1 2.59 16.05 43.85
N LYS A 2 1.28 16.23 43.98
CA LYS A 2 0.32 15.84 42.90
C LYS A 2 0.56 16.50 41.53
N LYS A 3 1.06 17.76 41.46
CA LYS A 3 1.40 18.43 40.17
C LYS A 3 2.67 17.87 39.54
N ILE A 4 3.67 17.47 40.32
CA ILE A 4 4.92 16.89 39.85
C ILE A 4 4.67 15.49 39.28
N ILE A 5 3.80 14.71 39.91
CA ILE A 5 3.39 13.38 39.43
C ILE A 5 2.66 13.50 38.10
N LYS A 6 1.78 14.49 37.90
CA LYS A 6 1.12 14.75 36.64
C LYS A 6 2.09 15.15 35.53
N ILE A 7 3.10 15.95 35.83
CA ILE A 7 4.16 16.34 34.87
C ILE A 7 5.05 15.13 34.55
N LEU A 8 5.37 14.29 35.54
CA LEU A 8 6.14 13.06 35.32
C LEU A 8 5.35 12.05 34.47
N ILE A 9 4.05 11.93 34.65
CA ILE A 9 3.16 11.09 33.82
C ILE A 9 3.07 11.66 32.40
N LEU A 10 3.02 12.99 32.24
CA LEU A 10 3.00 13.63 30.92
C LEU A 10 4.32 13.42 30.14
N LEU A 11 5.46 13.36 30.84
CA LEU A 11 6.78 13.09 30.25
C LEU A 11 6.99 11.61 29.87
N ILE A 12 6.26 10.69 30.48
CA ILE A 12 6.30 9.26 30.14
C ILE A 12 5.48 8.95 28.87
N ILE A 13 4.58 9.86 28.47
CA ILE A 13 3.75 9.74 27.25
C ILE A 13 4.47 10.43 26.07
N SER A 14 5.78 10.28 25.95
CA SER A 14 6.45 10.60 24.68
C SER A 14 6.13 9.50 23.65
N ASN A 15 5.02 9.70 22.94
CA ASN A 15 4.60 8.82 21.85
C ASN A 15 5.61 8.96 20.71
N ASN A 16 6.30 7.89 20.39
CA ASN A 16 7.08 7.78 19.17
C ASN A 16 6.10 7.74 18.00
N TYR A 17 5.78 8.87 17.41
CA TYR A 17 5.02 8.94 16.15
C TYR A 17 5.87 8.32 15.06
N VAL A 18 5.37 7.29 14.44
CA VAL A 18 6.01 6.60 13.32
C VAL A 18 5.25 6.97 12.06
N ALA A 19 5.93 7.62 11.10
CA ALA A 19 5.36 7.87 9.79
C ALA A 19 5.06 6.54 9.09
N GLN A 20 3.84 6.40 8.55
CA GLN A 20 3.46 5.27 7.73
C GLN A 20 3.92 5.46 6.28
N GLU A 21 4.21 4.34 5.62
CA GLU A 21 4.33 4.33 4.17
C GLU A 21 2.96 4.60 3.52
N PRO A 22 2.94 5.26 2.33
CA PRO A 22 1.70 5.54 1.63
C PRO A 22 0.90 4.26 1.34
N VAL A 23 -0.38 4.25 1.70
CA VAL A 23 -1.32 3.18 1.33
C VAL A 23 -2.20 3.70 0.21
N PHE A 24 -2.22 3.00 -0.94
CA PHE A 24 -3.06 3.37 -2.08
C PHE A 24 -4.53 3.04 -1.77
N SER A 25 -5.44 3.93 -2.20
CA SER A 25 -6.89 3.69 -2.06
C SER A 25 -7.30 2.48 -2.92
N GLN A 26 -6.79 2.40 -4.14
CA GLN A 26 -6.98 1.24 -5.03
C GLN A 26 -5.85 0.23 -4.83
N PHE A 27 -5.77 -0.41 -3.66
CA PHE A 27 -4.63 -1.26 -3.29
C PHE A 27 -4.43 -2.45 -4.24
N TYR A 28 -5.48 -3.02 -4.78
CA TYR A 28 -5.43 -4.16 -5.71
C TYR A 28 -4.96 -3.78 -7.12
N PHE A 29 -4.95 -2.49 -7.49
CA PHE A 29 -4.30 -2.00 -8.71
C PHE A 29 -2.80 -1.70 -8.51
N ASN A 30 -2.24 -2.00 -7.33
CA ASN A 30 -0.80 -1.97 -7.10
C ASN A 30 -0.33 -3.26 -6.41
N PRO A 31 -0.55 -4.42 -7.04
CA PRO A 31 -0.37 -5.72 -6.41
C PRO A 31 1.07 -5.98 -5.96
N ILE A 32 2.08 -5.56 -6.74
CA ILE A 32 3.49 -5.75 -6.39
C ILE A 32 3.89 -4.93 -5.16
N TYR A 33 3.33 -3.72 -5.00
CA TYR A 33 3.52 -2.89 -3.82
C TYR A 33 2.83 -3.49 -2.58
N LEU A 34 1.70 -4.16 -2.81
CA LEU A 34 0.89 -4.78 -1.77
C LEU A 34 1.56 -6.05 -1.22
N ASN A 35 1.98 -6.95 -2.12
CA ASN A 35 2.55 -8.25 -1.77
C ASN A 35 3.46 -8.78 -2.89
N PRO A 36 4.74 -9.07 -2.62
CA PRO A 36 5.65 -9.65 -3.62
C PRO A 36 5.12 -10.92 -4.29
N ALA A 37 4.33 -11.72 -3.55
CA ALA A 37 3.75 -12.95 -4.08
C ALA A 37 2.65 -12.71 -5.11
N MET A 38 2.16 -11.48 -5.31
CA MET A 38 1.20 -11.15 -6.37
C MET A 38 1.86 -10.92 -7.74
N SER A 39 3.16 -11.07 -7.82
CA SER A 39 3.90 -11.00 -9.08
C SER A 39 3.49 -12.12 -10.02
N GLY A 40 3.12 -11.80 -11.25
CA GLY A 40 2.76 -12.77 -12.29
C GLY A 40 1.45 -13.53 -12.05
N MET A 41 0.57 -13.09 -11.16
CA MET A 41 -0.67 -13.80 -10.85
C MET A 41 -1.60 -13.95 -12.06
N ASP A 42 -1.60 -12.99 -12.97
CA ASP A 42 -2.46 -13.02 -14.17
C ASP A 42 -1.92 -13.90 -15.29
N ASN A 43 -0.78 -14.62 -15.07
CA ASN A 43 -0.10 -15.49 -16.02
C ASN A 43 0.33 -14.80 -17.33
N ASN A 44 0.41 -13.49 -17.34
CA ASN A 44 0.79 -12.65 -18.48
C ASN A 44 1.85 -11.64 -18.02
N PHE A 45 2.23 -10.73 -18.91
CA PHE A 45 2.93 -9.52 -18.50
C PHE A 45 1.91 -8.44 -18.10
N ARG A 46 2.30 -7.61 -17.14
CA ARG A 46 1.49 -6.51 -16.63
C ARG A 46 2.36 -5.28 -16.40
N LEU A 47 1.89 -4.13 -16.87
CA LEU A 47 2.47 -2.82 -16.60
C LEU A 47 1.43 -1.96 -15.93
N ILE A 48 1.75 -1.40 -14.76
CA ILE A 48 0.83 -0.58 -13.99
C ILE A 48 1.49 0.74 -13.63
N LEU A 49 0.77 1.84 -13.85
CA LEU A 49 1.11 3.18 -13.43
C LEU A 49 0.06 3.69 -12.45
N ASN A 50 0.49 4.08 -11.25
CA ASN A 50 -0.40 4.64 -10.22
C ASN A 50 0.11 6.00 -9.77
N ASN A 51 -0.84 6.91 -9.52
CA ASN A 51 -0.57 8.17 -8.84
C ASN A 51 -1.58 8.36 -7.71
N LYS A 52 -1.10 8.81 -6.55
CA LYS A 52 -1.91 9.18 -5.39
C LYS A 52 -1.53 10.58 -4.95
N ASN A 53 -2.51 11.47 -4.91
CA ASN A 53 -2.36 12.81 -4.39
C ASN A 53 -3.26 12.97 -3.15
N GLN A 54 -2.66 13.37 -2.03
CA GLN A 54 -3.36 13.61 -0.77
C GLN A 54 -3.19 15.07 -0.37
N TRP A 55 -4.26 15.66 0.18
CA TRP A 55 -4.29 17.03 0.67
C TRP A 55 -3.89 18.07 -0.38
N SER A 56 -4.39 17.89 -1.59
CA SER A 56 -4.05 18.74 -2.76
C SER A 56 -4.34 20.23 -2.58
N LYS A 57 -5.15 20.60 -1.58
CA LYS A 57 -5.51 22.00 -1.27
C LYS A 57 -4.55 22.65 -0.25
N ILE A 58 -3.65 21.88 0.35
CA ILE A 58 -2.71 22.35 1.38
C ILE A 58 -1.32 22.45 0.75
N PRO A 59 -0.57 23.56 1.00
CA PRO A 59 0.84 23.61 0.64
C PRO A 59 1.60 22.41 1.20
N GLY A 60 2.54 21.84 0.43
CA GLY A 60 3.25 20.64 0.86
C GLY A 60 2.42 19.36 0.78
N ASN A 61 1.53 19.25 -0.19
CA ASN A 61 0.74 18.05 -0.46
C ASN A 61 1.59 16.77 -0.59
N PHE A 62 0.97 15.63 -0.32
CA PHE A 62 1.62 14.32 -0.43
C PHE A 62 1.30 13.74 -1.80
N ASN A 63 2.33 13.56 -2.61
CA ASN A 63 2.21 12.94 -3.94
C ASN A 63 3.05 11.68 -4.01
N THR A 64 2.41 10.55 -4.34
CA THR A 64 3.09 9.27 -4.54
C THR A 64 2.78 8.74 -5.93
N THR A 65 3.82 8.49 -6.71
CA THR A 65 3.71 7.87 -8.03
C THR A 65 4.43 6.52 -8.00
N SER A 66 3.86 5.51 -8.61
CA SER A 66 4.52 4.22 -8.79
C SER A 66 4.33 3.68 -10.20
N ILE A 67 5.35 3.01 -10.71
CA ILE A 67 5.33 2.22 -11.93
C ILE A 67 5.80 0.81 -11.58
N SER A 68 5.06 -0.19 -12.00
CA SER A 68 5.41 -1.58 -11.77
C SER A 68 5.27 -2.40 -13.04
N PHE A 69 6.13 -3.37 -13.18
CA PHE A 69 6.13 -4.35 -14.24
C PHE A 69 6.28 -5.74 -13.64
N ASP A 70 5.50 -6.69 -14.13
CA ASP A 70 5.68 -8.10 -13.82
C ASP A 70 5.35 -8.98 -15.03
N SER A 71 5.99 -10.15 -15.06
CA SER A 71 5.81 -11.14 -16.11
C SER A 71 5.89 -12.54 -15.53
N TRP A 72 4.97 -13.39 -15.95
CA TRP A 72 4.93 -14.79 -15.60
C TRP A 72 5.70 -15.64 -16.59
N GLN A 73 6.43 -16.65 -16.07
CA GLN A 73 7.19 -17.61 -16.86
C GLN A 73 6.63 -19.01 -16.65
N ASN A 74 5.88 -19.50 -17.64
CA ASN A 74 5.18 -20.79 -17.54
C ASN A 74 6.11 -21.98 -17.32
N GLN A 75 7.30 -21.97 -17.95
CA GLN A 75 8.25 -23.11 -17.88
C GLN A 75 8.83 -23.33 -16.49
N SER A 76 9.02 -22.26 -15.73
CA SER A 76 9.65 -22.31 -14.40
C SER A 76 8.66 -22.10 -13.25
N ASN A 77 7.37 -21.96 -13.52
CA ASN A 77 6.33 -21.65 -12.54
C ASN A 77 6.70 -20.43 -11.66
N SER A 78 7.39 -19.48 -12.26
CA SER A 78 7.92 -18.31 -11.56
C SER A 78 7.59 -17.03 -12.30
N SER A 79 7.76 -15.92 -11.63
CA SER A 79 7.61 -14.59 -12.19
C SER A 79 8.80 -13.71 -11.85
N VAL A 80 9.00 -12.69 -12.66
CA VAL A 80 9.92 -11.59 -12.40
C VAL A 80 9.12 -10.32 -12.27
N SER A 81 9.49 -9.45 -11.36
CA SER A 81 8.83 -8.18 -11.15
C SER A 81 9.78 -7.07 -10.74
N MET A 82 9.41 -5.85 -11.13
CA MET A 82 10.07 -4.61 -10.78
C MET A 82 9.02 -3.58 -10.37
N LEU A 83 9.34 -2.76 -9.39
CA LEU A 83 8.52 -1.61 -9.01
C LEU A 83 9.43 -0.46 -8.66
N TYR A 84 9.14 0.69 -9.23
CA TYR A 84 9.70 1.96 -8.81
C TYR A 84 8.58 2.82 -8.24
N SER A 85 8.80 3.42 -7.09
CA SER A 85 7.88 4.39 -6.51
C SER A 85 8.62 5.59 -5.96
N THR A 86 8.04 6.76 -6.14
CA THR A 86 8.51 8.03 -5.59
C THR A 86 7.40 8.68 -4.80
N SER A 87 7.73 9.13 -3.59
CA SER A 87 6.83 9.92 -2.74
C SER A 87 7.50 11.26 -2.42
N VAL A 88 6.75 12.34 -2.54
CA VAL A 88 7.15 13.67 -2.11
C VAL A 88 6.17 14.13 -1.05
N GLU A 89 6.68 14.55 0.10
CA GLU A 89 5.90 14.83 1.30
C GLU A 89 6.34 16.17 1.91
N GLY A 90 5.36 17.04 2.18
CA GLY A 90 5.59 18.30 2.88
C GLY A 90 6.29 19.39 2.06
N GLU A 91 6.40 20.57 2.65
CA GLU A 91 7.03 21.74 2.03
C GLU A 91 8.55 21.61 1.92
N SER A 92 9.17 20.81 2.78
CA SER A 92 10.61 20.48 2.73
C SER A 92 10.98 19.56 1.57
N TYR A 93 10.00 19.18 0.73
CA TYR A 93 10.19 18.21 -0.35
C TYR A 93 10.92 16.95 0.11
N PHE A 94 10.47 16.41 1.26
CA PHE A 94 10.95 15.12 1.71
C PHE A 94 10.60 14.07 0.68
N ARG A 95 11.60 13.63 -0.06
CA ARG A 95 11.43 12.68 -1.16
C ARG A 95 11.93 11.31 -0.78
N THR A 96 11.11 10.30 -1.00
CA THR A 96 11.48 8.90 -0.86
C THR A 96 11.33 8.20 -2.20
N ASP A 97 12.44 7.72 -2.74
CA ASP A 97 12.48 6.88 -3.95
C ASP A 97 12.71 5.43 -3.50
N ARG A 98 11.88 4.50 -4.00
CA ARG A 98 11.99 3.06 -3.73
C ARG A 98 12.06 2.30 -5.03
N PHE A 99 13.04 1.45 -5.14
CA PHE A 99 13.15 0.49 -6.23
C PHE A 99 13.08 -0.92 -5.66
N HIS A 100 12.17 -1.74 -6.20
CA HIS A 100 11.97 -3.13 -5.82
C HIS A 100 12.28 -4.00 -7.03
N PHE A 101 12.98 -5.09 -6.79
CA PHE A 101 13.26 -6.13 -7.77
C PHE A 101 13.11 -7.50 -7.13
N GLY A 102 12.45 -8.41 -7.83
CA GLY A 102 12.26 -9.77 -7.34
C GLY A 102 11.27 -10.55 -8.21
N GLY A 103 10.50 -11.40 -7.57
CA GLY A 103 9.50 -12.22 -8.25
C GLY A 103 8.81 -13.15 -7.29
N ALA A 104 8.07 -14.09 -7.87
CA ALA A 104 7.33 -15.08 -7.11
C ALA A 104 7.46 -16.46 -7.75
N TYR A 105 7.24 -17.48 -6.95
CA TYR A 105 7.20 -18.89 -7.35
C TYR A 105 5.88 -19.50 -6.90
N ARG A 106 5.18 -20.17 -7.83
CA ARG A 106 3.91 -20.84 -7.56
C ARG A 106 4.16 -22.34 -7.41
N LEU A 107 3.72 -22.86 -6.27
CA LEU A 107 3.71 -24.29 -6.01
C LEU A 107 2.49 -24.90 -6.72
N PHE A 108 2.77 -25.75 -7.69
CA PHE A 108 1.78 -26.65 -8.30
C PHE A 108 1.94 -28.02 -7.65
N ASP A 109 0.90 -28.83 -7.67
CA ASP A 109 0.87 -30.23 -7.22
C ASP A 109 1.04 -30.49 -5.71
N VAL A 110 1.31 -29.47 -4.89
CA VAL A 110 1.32 -29.60 -3.43
C VAL A 110 -0.12 -29.74 -2.88
N PHE A 111 -1.06 -29.09 -3.56
CA PHE A 111 -2.47 -29.13 -3.22
C PHE A 111 -3.29 -29.61 -4.42
N PRO A 112 -4.34 -30.42 -4.16
CA PRO A 112 -5.23 -30.78 -5.26
C PRO A 112 -5.89 -29.51 -5.83
N SER A 113 -5.91 -29.41 -7.18
CA SER A 113 -6.71 -28.39 -7.86
C SER A 113 -8.11 -28.32 -7.21
N PRO A 114 -8.62 -27.17 -6.86
CA PRO A 114 -8.41 -25.83 -7.42
C PRO A 114 -7.56 -24.86 -6.58
N LEU A 115 -6.70 -25.33 -5.71
CA LEU A 115 -5.88 -24.52 -4.81
C LEU A 115 -4.50 -24.27 -5.42
N ALA A 116 -4.02 -23.02 -5.40
CA ALA A 116 -2.64 -22.69 -5.73
C ALA A 116 -2.01 -21.82 -4.64
N TRP A 117 -0.74 -22.06 -4.36
CA TRP A 117 0.01 -21.35 -3.34
C TRP A 117 1.25 -20.72 -3.95
N GLN A 118 1.42 -19.41 -3.77
CA GLN A 118 2.50 -18.62 -4.35
C GLN A 118 3.30 -17.91 -3.26
N PHE A 119 4.62 -17.92 -3.39
CA PHE A 119 5.57 -17.22 -2.53
C PHE A 119 6.31 -16.18 -3.34
N GLY A 120 6.58 -15.04 -2.74
CA GLY A 120 7.30 -13.97 -3.41
C GLY A 120 8.32 -13.30 -2.51
N PHE A 121 9.33 -12.72 -3.14
CA PHE A 121 10.30 -11.88 -2.47
C PHE A 121 10.66 -10.68 -3.32
N HIS A 122 11.01 -9.57 -2.67
CA HIS A 122 11.60 -8.40 -3.31
C HIS A 122 12.81 -7.93 -2.52
N TYR A 123 13.88 -7.66 -3.21
CA TYR A 123 14.94 -6.79 -2.74
C TYR A 123 14.53 -5.35 -2.99
N GLN A 124 14.70 -4.49 -1.99
CA GLN A 124 14.34 -3.08 -2.04
C GLN A 124 15.58 -2.21 -1.88
N ASN A 125 15.69 -1.19 -2.70
CA ASN A 125 16.64 -0.09 -2.53
C ASN A 125 15.85 1.19 -2.28
N ILE A 126 16.13 1.85 -1.16
CA ILE A 126 15.40 3.03 -0.70
C ILE A 126 16.37 4.19 -0.63
N SER A 127 16.05 5.28 -1.29
CA SER A 127 16.76 6.56 -1.24
C SER A 127 15.85 7.63 -0.71
N ARG A 128 16.25 8.29 0.37
CA ARG A 128 15.54 9.43 0.94
C ARG A 128 16.36 10.69 0.78
N ARG A 129 15.67 11.79 0.49
CA ARG A 129 16.26 13.11 0.35
C ARG A 129 15.39 14.13 1.05
N ILE A 130 16.04 15.11 1.67
CA ILE A 130 15.40 16.27 2.27
C ILE A 130 16.08 17.52 1.75
N ASP A 131 15.30 18.55 1.43
CA ASP A 131 15.82 19.85 1.07
C ASP A 131 15.87 20.74 2.33
N TRP A 132 17.02 20.76 2.97
CA TRP A 132 17.25 21.51 4.19
C TRP A 132 17.02 23.01 4.04
N SER A 133 17.24 23.57 2.84
CA SER A 133 17.09 25.00 2.58
C SER A 133 15.65 25.50 2.60
N LYS A 134 14.69 24.57 2.54
CA LYS A 134 13.25 24.87 2.59
C LYS A 134 12.63 24.67 3.95
N LEU A 135 13.40 24.20 4.93
CA LEU A 135 12.94 24.07 6.30
C LEU A 135 13.09 25.42 7.00
N VAL A 136 12.08 25.76 7.78
CA VAL A 136 12.10 26.87 8.74
C VAL A 136 12.11 26.28 10.13
N PHE A 137 13.16 26.55 10.88
CA PHE A 137 13.32 26.06 12.25
C PHE A 137 12.65 27.02 13.24
N SER A 138 12.22 26.49 14.38
CA SER A 138 11.50 27.27 15.38
C SER A 138 12.32 28.44 15.96
N ASP A 139 13.65 28.34 15.97
CA ASP A 139 14.57 29.37 16.43
C ASP A 139 14.77 30.50 15.39
N GLU A 140 14.37 30.29 14.14
CA GLU A 140 14.36 31.31 13.10
C GLU A 140 13.14 32.24 13.20
N LEU A 141 12.08 31.79 13.87
CA LEU A 141 10.80 32.50 13.95
C LEU A 141 10.76 33.47 15.11
N ASP A 142 10.57 34.74 14.82
CA ASP A 142 10.21 35.75 15.79
C ASP A 142 8.67 35.86 15.90
N PRO A 143 8.09 35.93 17.12
CA PRO A 143 6.64 35.99 17.28
C PRO A 143 5.95 37.19 16.62
N TYR A 144 6.68 38.26 16.37
CA TYR A 144 6.14 39.50 15.79
C TYR A 144 6.62 39.80 14.39
N LEU A 145 7.87 39.41 14.07
CA LEU A 145 8.56 39.78 12.83
C LEU A 145 8.68 38.61 11.84
N GLY A 146 8.28 37.41 12.24
CA GLY A 146 8.33 36.22 11.37
C GLY A 146 9.75 35.62 11.28
N ASN A 147 10.12 35.11 10.11
CA ASN A 147 11.40 34.44 9.89
C ASN A 147 12.53 35.44 9.66
N ILE A 148 13.23 35.85 10.72
CA ILE A 148 14.30 36.86 10.68
C ILE A 148 15.60 36.39 11.33
N ASN A 149 15.57 35.34 12.15
CA ASN A 149 16.74 34.86 12.87
C ASN A 149 17.47 33.78 12.04
N SER A 150 18.75 33.60 12.31
CA SER A 150 19.49 32.43 11.79
C SER A 150 19.35 31.26 12.73
N THR A 151 19.15 30.05 12.16
CA THR A 151 19.05 28.83 12.96
C THR A 151 20.39 28.44 13.61
N SER A 152 20.31 27.95 14.83
CA SER A 152 21.43 27.31 15.53
C SER A 152 21.61 25.84 15.13
N PHE A 153 20.66 25.28 14.34
CA PHE A 153 20.72 23.90 13.88
C PHE A 153 21.84 23.70 12.88
N VAL A 154 22.74 22.78 13.17
CA VAL A 154 23.81 22.40 12.25
C VAL A 154 23.25 21.43 11.22
N ILE A 155 23.09 21.91 9.98
CA ILE A 155 22.61 21.11 8.88
C ILE A 155 23.57 19.93 8.63
N PRO A 156 23.08 18.67 8.59
CA PRO A 156 23.91 17.53 8.27
C PRO A 156 24.57 17.66 6.88
N ASN A 157 25.81 17.19 6.76
CA ASN A 157 26.56 17.23 5.48
C ASN A 157 25.91 16.44 4.33
N SER A 158 24.94 15.60 4.64
CA SER A 158 24.24 14.78 3.65
C SER A 158 22.75 15.11 3.62
N ASP A 159 22.28 15.48 2.45
CA ASP A 159 20.84 15.62 2.12
C ASP A 159 20.20 14.30 1.72
N LYS A 160 20.99 13.22 1.63
CA LYS A 160 20.57 11.91 1.13
C LYS A 160 20.89 10.80 2.10
N PHE A 161 19.94 9.89 2.22
CA PHE A 161 20.10 8.64 2.96
C PHE A 161 19.71 7.46 2.05
N LYS A 162 20.55 6.42 2.00
CA LYS A 162 20.28 5.21 1.23
C LYS A 162 20.24 4.00 2.15
N SER A 163 19.28 3.13 1.93
CA SER A 163 19.16 1.84 2.61
C SER A 163 18.67 0.76 1.66
N SER A 164 18.93 -0.48 2.00
CA SER A 164 18.37 -1.62 1.27
C SER A 164 17.62 -2.52 2.23
N ASN A 165 16.57 -3.18 1.74
CA ASN A 165 15.71 -4.02 2.55
C ASN A 165 15.19 -5.23 1.74
N LEU A 166 14.43 -6.08 2.42
CA LEU A 166 13.78 -7.24 1.83
C LEU A 166 12.29 -7.21 2.17
N SER A 167 11.47 -7.66 1.22
CA SER A 167 10.06 -7.98 1.44
C SER A 167 9.79 -9.42 1.07
N LEU A 168 8.98 -10.07 1.86
CA LEU A 168 8.54 -11.45 1.68
C LEU A 168 7.02 -11.48 1.66
N GLY A 169 6.46 -12.37 0.87
CA GLY A 169 5.02 -12.53 0.80
C GLY A 169 4.58 -13.93 0.41
N THR A 170 3.33 -14.20 0.67
CA THR A 170 2.66 -15.42 0.24
C THR A 170 1.22 -15.11 -0.13
N VAL A 171 0.68 -15.82 -1.13
CA VAL A 171 -0.70 -15.74 -1.57
C VAL A 171 -1.24 -17.14 -1.81
N LEU A 172 -2.42 -17.39 -1.28
CA LEU A 172 -3.21 -18.57 -1.52
C LEU A 172 -4.41 -18.20 -2.39
N THR A 173 -4.59 -18.89 -3.51
CA THR A 173 -5.74 -18.70 -4.39
C THR A 173 -6.55 -19.98 -4.51
N TYR A 174 -7.87 -19.85 -4.54
CA TYR A 174 -8.79 -20.96 -4.67
C TYR A 174 -9.85 -20.63 -5.72
N HIS A 175 -9.91 -21.44 -6.82
CA HIS A 175 -10.82 -21.24 -7.92
C HIS A 175 -11.86 -22.35 -7.94
N LEU A 176 -13.06 -22.06 -7.49
CA LEU A 176 -14.18 -22.98 -7.50
C LEU A 176 -14.99 -22.79 -8.78
N LYS A 177 -15.10 -23.85 -9.61
CA LYS A 177 -15.93 -23.85 -10.82
C LYS A 177 -17.31 -24.42 -10.52
N ARG A 178 -18.35 -23.83 -11.12
CA ARG A 178 -19.74 -24.32 -11.11
C ARG A 178 -19.78 -25.79 -11.53
N GLY A 179 -20.48 -26.62 -10.76
CA GLY A 179 -20.64 -28.04 -11.07
C GLY A 179 -19.44 -28.94 -10.69
N SER A 180 -18.37 -28.38 -10.11
CA SER A 180 -17.33 -29.18 -9.49
C SER A 180 -17.92 -29.95 -8.31
N LYS A 181 -17.99 -31.29 -8.39
CA LYS A 181 -18.47 -32.17 -7.32
C LYS A 181 -17.44 -32.23 -6.19
N THR A 182 -17.05 -31.09 -5.67
CA THR A 182 -16.32 -31.05 -4.40
C THR A 182 -17.33 -31.37 -3.31
N ARG A 183 -17.15 -32.47 -2.66
CA ARG A 183 -18.09 -33.24 -1.81
C ARG A 183 -18.89 -32.49 -0.75
N ARG A 184 -18.77 -31.18 -0.57
CA ARG A 184 -19.39 -30.41 0.54
C ARG A 184 -20.10 -29.10 0.18
N LEU A 185 -19.91 -28.52 -0.99
CA LEU A 185 -20.50 -27.22 -1.35
C LEU A 185 -20.95 -27.23 -2.81
N ASN A 186 -22.23 -27.49 -3.05
CA ASN A 186 -22.88 -27.21 -4.34
C ASN A 186 -23.14 -25.70 -4.44
N LEU A 187 -22.14 -24.93 -4.79
CA LEU A 187 -22.34 -23.50 -5.09
C LEU A 187 -22.91 -23.38 -6.52
N PRO A 188 -23.95 -22.58 -6.71
CA PRO A 188 -24.59 -22.39 -8.00
C PRO A 188 -23.78 -21.52 -8.97
N VAL A 189 -22.65 -20.96 -8.53
CA VAL A 189 -21.82 -19.99 -9.24
C VAL A 189 -20.34 -20.32 -9.11
N ASP A 190 -19.54 -19.84 -10.06
CA ASP A 190 -18.08 -19.82 -9.94
C ASP A 190 -17.67 -18.86 -8.80
N LEU A 191 -16.57 -19.15 -8.12
CA LEU A 191 -16.07 -18.35 -7.01
C LEU A 191 -14.53 -18.37 -7.03
N ASP A 192 -13.92 -17.19 -7.04
CA ASP A 192 -12.49 -17.03 -6.89
C ASP A 192 -12.19 -16.38 -5.53
N LEU A 193 -11.37 -17.06 -4.74
CA LEU A 193 -10.89 -16.59 -3.44
C LEU A 193 -9.39 -16.35 -3.48
N GLU A 194 -8.96 -15.28 -2.84
CA GLU A 194 -7.57 -14.92 -2.66
C GLU A 194 -7.33 -14.51 -1.21
N LEU A 195 -6.25 -15.02 -0.61
CA LEU A 195 -5.78 -14.62 0.70
C LEU A 195 -4.27 -14.45 0.66
N GLY A 196 -3.76 -13.30 1.08
CA GLY A 196 -2.33 -12.99 1.04
C GLY A 196 -1.80 -12.37 2.32
N LEU A 197 -0.56 -12.70 2.62
CA LEU A 197 0.24 -12.14 3.72
C LEU A 197 1.55 -11.62 3.17
N ALA A 198 1.99 -10.45 3.62
CA ALA A 198 3.31 -9.93 3.31
C ALA A 198 3.96 -9.21 4.49
N VAL A 199 5.29 -9.25 4.51
CA VAL A 199 6.13 -8.50 5.46
C VAL A 199 7.11 -7.69 4.63
N HIS A 200 7.02 -6.37 4.75
CA HIS A 200 7.94 -5.42 4.13
C HIS A 200 8.88 -4.86 5.20
N GLU A 201 10.00 -4.29 4.76
CA GLU A 201 11.04 -3.79 5.67
C GLU A 201 11.50 -4.89 6.66
N PHE A 202 11.74 -6.12 6.13
CA PHE A 202 12.05 -7.30 6.94
C PHE A 202 13.30 -7.11 7.79
N VAL A 203 14.33 -6.45 7.22
CA VAL A 203 15.56 -6.09 7.94
C VAL A 203 15.40 -4.67 8.50
N GLN A 204 15.23 -4.56 9.80
CA GLN A 204 15.14 -3.27 10.48
C GLN A 204 16.50 -2.57 10.49
N ARG A 205 16.72 -1.64 9.56
CA ARG A 205 17.93 -0.82 9.48
C ARG A 205 17.72 0.55 10.11
N SER A 206 18.81 1.15 10.61
CA SER A 206 18.80 2.55 11.02
C SER A 206 18.44 3.43 9.84
N ASN A 207 17.63 4.46 10.09
CA ASN A 207 17.00 5.30 9.07
C ASN A 207 17.05 6.76 9.50
N SER A 208 18.24 7.25 9.78
CA SER A 208 18.47 8.60 10.26
C SER A 208 19.42 9.37 9.35
N PHE A 209 19.11 10.64 9.09
CA PHE A 209 20.01 11.60 8.45
C PHE A 209 21.09 12.10 9.42
N VAL A 210 20.85 11.95 10.71
CA VAL A 210 21.78 12.39 11.77
C VAL A 210 22.66 11.21 12.18
N ASN A 211 23.97 11.40 12.16
CA ASN A 211 24.94 10.45 12.70
C ASN A 211 24.59 10.21 14.18
N ASN A 212 24.39 9.00 14.62
CA ASN A 212 23.90 8.56 15.93
C ASN A 212 22.37 8.49 16.11
N GLY A 213 21.58 8.70 15.09
CA GLY A 213 20.13 8.48 15.17
C GLY A 213 19.78 6.98 15.34
N VAL A 214 19.09 6.64 16.43
CA VAL A 214 18.71 5.26 16.79
C VAL A 214 17.39 4.82 16.11
N TYR A 215 16.85 5.64 15.20
CA TYR A 215 15.57 5.32 14.58
C TYR A 215 15.71 4.14 13.61
N LYS A 216 14.97 3.06 13.87
CA LYS A 216 14.88 1.89 12.97
C LYS A 216 13.54 1.88 12.27
N THR A 217 13.54 1.67 10.96
CA THR A 217 12.32 1.46 10.19
C THR A 217 11.52 0.31 10.77
N LYS A 218 10.23 0.53 11.03
CA LYS A 218 9.34 -0.51 11.52
C LYS A 218 8.88 -1.39 10.35
N ARG A 219 8.78 -2.70 10.60
CA ARG A 219 8.20 -3.65 9.64
C ARG A 219 6.77 -3.28 9.32
N ARG A 220 6.40 -3.41 8.05
CA ARG A 220 5.02 -3.29 7.58
C ARG A 220 4.47 -4.68 7.32
N TYR A 221 3.44 -5.04 8.04
CA TYR A 221 2.69 -6.27 7.84
C TYR A 221 1.45 -5.96 7.02
N THR A 222 1.18 -6.80 6.03
CA THR A 222 0.04 -6.67 5.14
C THR A 222 -0.73 -7.98 5.13
N LEU A 223 -2.03 -7.91 5.42
CA LEU A 223 -2.99 -9.00 5.25
C LEU A 223 -4.03 -8.52 4.25
N HIS A 224 -4.24 -9.25 3.18
CA HIS A 224 -5.25 -8.91 2.19
C HIS A 224 -6.02 -10.14 1.75
N GLY A 225 -7.23 -9.92 1.27
CA GLY A 225 -8.04 -10.97 0.70
C GLY A 225 -9.08 -10.42 -0.23
N SER A 226 -9.52 -11.24 -1.17
CA SER A 226 -10.60 -10.90 -2.07
C SER A 226 -11.45 -12.12 -2.40
N MET A 227 -12.71 -11.86 -2.72
CA MET A 227 -13.68 -12.83 -3.17
C MET A 227 -14.38 -12.28 -4.40
N LEU A 228 -14.26 -12.96 -5.52
CA LEU A 228 -14.87 -12.60 -6.79
C LEU A 228 -15.96 -13.62 -7.14
N TRP A 229 -17.16 -13.10 -7.41
CA TRP A 229 -18.32 -13.82 -7.91
C TRP A 229 -18.53 -13.44 -9.36
N PRO A 230 -18.02 -14.22 -10.35
CA PRO A 230 -18.21 -13.91 -11.74
C PRO A 230 -19.68 -14.05 -12.15
N PHE A 231 -20.15 -13.17 -13.01
CA PHE A 231 -21.46 -13.28 -13.61
C PHE A 231 -21.52 -14.44 -14.64
N ASP A 232 -22.73 -14.91 -14.94
CA ASP A 232 -22.92 -15.88 -15.99
C ASP A 232 -22.48 -15.27 -17.34
N LYS A 233 -21.45 -15.87 -17.95
CA LYS A 233 -20.82 -15.39 -19.18
C LYS A 233 -21.79 -15.25 -20.36
N GLN A 234 -22.93 -15.96 -20.34
CA GLN A 234 -23.93 -15.88 -21.40
C GLN A 234 -24.76 -14.59 -21.35
N LYS A 235 -24.85 -13.95 -20.18
CA LYS A 235 -25.72 -12.78 -19.99
C LYS A 235 -24.93 -11.48 -19.77
N LEU A 236 -23.83 -11.53 -19.05
CA LEU A 236 -23.05 -10.36 -18.69
C LEU A 236 -21.60 -10.76 -18.41
N SER A 237 -20.65 -10.10 -19.05
CA SER A 237 -19.23 -10.30 -18.74
C SER A 237 -18.82 -9.46 -17.55
N GLY A 238 -18.35 -10.10 -16.47
CA GLY A 238 -17.91 -9.41 -15.26
C GLY A 238 -18.19 -10.19 -13.98
N GLY A 239 -18.29 -9.48 -12.87
CA GLY A 239 -18.55 -10.07 -11.56
C GLY A 239 -18.68 -9.03 -10.45
N ILE A 240 -19.01 -9.51 -9.27
CA ILE A 240 -18.96 -8.73 -8.04
C ILE A 240 -17.76 -9.19 -7.23
N LYS A 241 -16.91 -8.25 -6.84
CA LYS A 241 -15.75 -8.51 -6.00
C LYS A 241 -15.93 -7.85 -4.65
N HIS A 242 -15.54 -8.54 -3.59
CA HIS A 242 -15.34 -7.99 -2.26
C HIS A 242 -13.88 -8.12 -1.92
N SER A 243 -13.29 -7.08 -1.38
CA SER A 243 -11.87 -7.10 -1.02
C SER A 243 -11.64 -6.44 0.33
N ALA A 244 -10.63 -6.91 1.03
CA ALA A 244 -10.22 -6.36 2.31
C ALA A 244 -8.71 -6.27 2.39
N LEU A 245 -8.22 -5.23 3.04
CA LEU A 245 -6.82 -4.99 3.31
C LEU A 245 -6.63 -4.52 4.74
N PHE A 246 -5.73 -5.17 5.45
CA PHE A 246 -5.23 -4.73 6.74
C PHE A 246 -3.71 -4.50 6.63
N VAL A 247 -3.27 -3.31 6.99
CA VAL A 247 -1.85 -2.94 7.02
C VAL A 247 -1.50 -2.46 8.41
N GLN A 248 -0.43 -2.99 8.98
CA GLN A 248 0.12 -2.53 10.26
C GLN A 248 1.59 -2.14 10.09
N GLN A 249 1.96 -0.94 10.55
CA GLN A 249 3.34 -0.47 10.60
C GLN A 249 3.59 0.29 11.90
N GLY A 250 4.40 -0.28 12.78
CA GLY A 250 4.58 0.25 14.12
C GLY A 250 3.28 0.26 14.92
N ASN A 251 2.90 1.42 15.41
CA ASN A 251 1.69 1.62 16.22
C ASN A 251 0.45 1.99 15.40
N LEU A 252 0.61 2.15 14.09
CA LEU A 252 -0.47 2.54 13.18
C LEU A 252 -0.96 1.33 12.40
N SER A 253 -2.26 1.20 12.27
CA SER A 253 -2.90 0.20 11.43
C SER A 253 -3.97 0.84 10.54
N THR A 254 -4.16 0.29 9.37
CA THR A 254 -5.15 0.73 8.41
C THR A 254 -5.97 -0.47 7.95
N LEU A 255 -7.28 -0.38 8.07
CA LEU A 255 -8.23 -1.32 7.51
C LEU A 255 -8.92 -0.67 6.31
N GLN A 256 -8.95 -1.36 5.18
CA GLN A 256 -9.76 -1.00 4.02
C GLN A 256 -10.65 -2.17 3.64
N VAL A 257 -11.91 -1.89 3.36
CA VAL A 257 -12.89 -2.90 2.97
C VAL A 257 -13.64 -2.42 1.74
N GLY A 258 -13.60 -3.20 0.67
CA GLY A 258 -14.44 -3.02 -0.51
C GLY A 258 -15.83 -3.56 -0.22
N LEU A 259 -16.78 -2.64 -0.04
CA LEU A 259 -18.16 -2.98 0.26
C LEU A 259 -18.84 -3.61 -0.96
N VAL A 260 -18.66 -2.99 -2.12
CA VAL A 260 -19.12 -3.49 -3.42
C VAL A 260 -18.15 -3.04 -4.50
N GLU A 261 -17.67 -3.98 -5.30
CA GLU A 261 -16.94 -3.72 -6.53
C GLU A 261 -17.63 -4.47 -7.66
N ALA A 262 -18.25 -3.74 -8.57
CA ALA A 262 -18.91 -4.31 -9.73
C ALA A 262 -18.03 -4.14 -10.98
N TRP A 263 -17.60 -5.25 -11.54
CA TRP A 263 -16.93 -5.33 -12.83
C TRP A 263 -17.97 -5.71 -13.88
N ILE A 264 -18.39 -4.74 -14.66
CA ILE A 264 -19.40 -4.92 -15.72
C ILE A 264 -18.76 -4.42 -17.01
N ASN A 265 -18.07 -5.33 -17.73
CA ASN A 265 -17.32 -4.95 -18.92
C ASN A 265 -18.12 -4.01 -19.84
N PRO A 266 -17.59 -2.80 -20.18
CA PRO A 266 -16.22 -2.31 -19.90
C PRO A 266 -16.05 -1.51 -18.63
N LEU A 267 -17.05 -1.38 -17.76
CA LEU A 267 -17.05 -0.52 -16.60
C LEU A 267 -16.62 -1.26 -15.34
N HIS A 268 -15.96 -0.51 -14.45
CA HIS A 268 -15.63 -0.92 -13.10
C HIS A 268 -16.06 0.16 -12.12
N LEU A 269 -16.88 -0.21 -11.14
CA LEU A 269 -17.41 0.68 -10.12
C LEU A 269 -17.15 0.06 -8.75
N GLY A 270 -16.74 0.87 -7.78
CA GLY A 270 -16.46 0.38 -6.44
C GLY A 270 -16.74 1.40 -5.35
N ILE A 271 -17.16 0.89 -4.19
CA ILE A 271 -17.34 1.66 -2.95
C ILE A 271 -16.54 0.97 -1.87
N PHE A 272 -15.70 1.73 -1.18
CA PHE A 272 -14.80 1.26 -0.15
C PHE A 272 -14.93 2.10 1.11
N TYR A 273 -14.66 1.45 2.23
CA TYR A 273 -14.49 2.09 3.52
C TYR A 273 -13.04 1.92 3.99
N ARG A 274 -12.45 2.97 4.53
CA ARG A 274 -11.11 2.96 5.13
C ARG A 274 -11.17 3.53 6.53
N ARG A 275 -10.56 2.81 7.46
CA ARG A 275 -10.35 3.24 8.84
C ARG A 275 -8.88 3.15 9.20
N GLN A 276 -8.35 4.22 9.73
CA GLN A 276 -7.03 4.26 10.33
C GLN A 276 -7.16 4.20 11.85
N MET A 277 -6.34 3.38 12.48
CA MET A 277 -6.35 3.15 13.92
C MET A 277 -4.93 3.31 14.44
N ALA A 278 -4.76 4.02 15.56
CA ALA A 278 -3.52 4.05 16.30
C ALA A 278 -3.63 3.13 17.53
N SER A 279 -2.51 2.56 17.96
CA SER A 279 -2.47 1.65 19.11
C SER A 279 -2.65 2.35 20.47
N ILE A 280 -2.59 3.68 20.48
CA ILE A 280 -2.69 4.51 21.70
C ILE A 280 -3.88 5.43 21.48
N SER A 281 -4.89 5.31 22.34
CA SER A 281 -6.14 6.07 22.26
C SER A 281 -5.92 7.57 22.46
N THR A 282 -5.83 8.30 21.38
CA THR A 282 -6.02 9.75 21.32
C THR A 282 -7.23 10.03 20.43
N ASP A 283 -7.93 11.14 20.60
CA ASP A 283 -9.09 11.50 19.77
C ASP A 283 -8.74 11.64 18.28
N LEU A 284 -7.45 11.66 17.93
CA LEU A 284 -6.91 11.61 16.55
C LEU A 284 -6.99 10.21 15.90
N ASP A 285 -7.41 9.18 16.65
CA ASP A 285 -7.35 7.76 16.24
C ASP A 285 -8.44 7.34 15.24
N LYS A 286 -9.33 8.25 14.82
CA LYS A 286 -10.51 7.90 14.04
C LYS A 286 -10.53 8.58 12.68
N PHE A 287 -9.45 8.47 11.91
CA PHE A 287 -9.54 8.87 10.52
C PHE A 287 -10.31 7.83 9.73
N GLU A 288 -11.53 8.20 9.32
CA GLU A 288 -12.42 7.37 8.51
C GLU A 288 -12.67 8.04 7.16
N ALA A 289 -12.67 7.25 6.11
CA ALA A 289 -12.97 7.72 4.78
C ALA A 289 -13.78 6.70 3.98
N ILE A 290 -14.72 7.19 3.19
CA ILE A 290 -15.37 6.43 2.15
C ILE A 290 -14.77 6.89 0.82
N TYR A 291 -14.44 5.95 -0.06
CA TYR A 291 -13.97 6.29 -1.39
C TYR A 291 -14.68 5.51 -2.47
N PHE A 292 -14.85 6.19 -3.58
CA PHE A 292 -15.49 5.66 -4.77
C PHE A 292 -14.44 5.42 -5.84
N ILE A 293 -14.64 4.34 -6.58
CA ILE A 293 -13.80 3.98 -7.71
C ILE A 293 -14.67 3.95 -8.95
N PHE A 294 -14.12 4.54 -10.01
CA PHE A 294 -14.64 4.45 -11.35
C PHE A 294 -13.53 4.02 -12.29
N GLY A 295 -13.77 3.00 -13.09
CA GLY A 295 -12.81 2.50 -14.04
C GLY A 295 -13.45 2.10 -15.38
N TYR A 296 -12.62 2.08 -16.39
CA TYR A 296 -12.96 1.63 -17.73
C TYR A 296 -11.90 0.65 -18.24
N GLN A 297 -12.33 -0.50 -18.70
CA GLN A 297 -11.46 -1.54 -19.27
C GLN A 297 -11.79 -1.75 -20.74
N LYS A 298 -10.77 -1.71 -21.60
CA LYS A 298 -10.87 -2.08 -23.01
C LYS A 298 -10.01 -3.30 -23.30
N ILE A 299 -10.64 -4.32 -23.85
CA ILE A 299 -9.98 -5.55 -24.29
C ILE A 299 -9.80 -5.48 -25.80
N PHE A 300 -8.56 -5.70 -26.26
CA PHE A 300 -8.17 -5.75 -27.65
C PHE A 300 -7.97 -7.22 -28.02
N GLU A 301 -9.02 -7.88 -28.50
CA GLU A 301 -9.03 -9.33 -28.78
C GLU A 301 -7.93 -9.77 -29.75
N LYS A 302 -7.65 -8.96 -30.80
CA LYS A 302 -6.63 -9.28 -31.80
C LYS A 302 -5.20 -9.34 -31.25
N SER A 303 -4.88 -8.55 -30.24
CA SER A 303 -3.55 -8.46 -29.63
C SER A 303 -3.46 -9.10 -28.28
N ASN A 304 -4.55 -9.66 -27.76
CA ASN A 304 -4.68 -10.20 -26.40
C ASN A 304 -4.21 -9.21 -25.32
N LEU A 305 -4.46 -7.92 -25.57
CA LEU A 305 -4.09 -6.83 -24.70
C LEU A 305 -5.35 -6.28 -24.00
N SER A 306 -5.24 -5.95 -22.71
CA SER A 306 -6.26 -5.20 -22.00
C SER A 306 -5.67 -3.90 -21.44
N LEU A 307 -6.40 -2.80 -21.56
CA LEU A 307 -6.10 -1.51 -20.98
C LEU A 307 -7.17 -1.17 -19.97
N THR A 308 -6.76 -0.92 -18.73
CA THR A 308 -7.67 -0.47 -17.67
C THR A 308 -7.22 0.90 -17.17
N ILE A 309 -8.15 1.85 -17.12
CA ILE A 309 -7.96 3.17 -16.54
C ILE A 309 -8.95 3.28 -15.39
N SER A 310 -8.48 3.67 -14.21
CA SER A 310 -9.34 3.85 -13.05
C SER A 310 -8.99 5.11 -12.27
N TYR A 311 -10.01 5.70 -11.69
CA TYR A 311 -9.94 6.88 -10.84
C TYR A 311 -10.64 6.60 -9.52
N SER A 312 -10.08 7.11 -8.43
CA SER A 312 -10.74 7.07 -7.12
C SER A 312 -10.69 8.42 -6.42
N ARG A 313 -11.71 8.68 -5.64
CA ARG A 313 -11.78 9.87 -4.79
C ARG A 313 -12.21 9.49 -3.38
N ASP A 314 -11.42 9.95 -2.43
CA ASP A 314 -11.64 9.74 -1.00
C ASP A 314 -12.43 10.92 -0.42
N PHE A 315 -13.41 10.60 0.41
CA PHE A 315 -14.19 11.55 1.20
C PHE A 315 -14.02 11.21 2.67
N THR A 316 -13.48 12.16 3.43
CA THR A 316 -13.31 12.03 4.89
C THR A 316 -14.67 12.08 5.55
N VAL A 317 -14.94 11.16 6.47
CA VAL A 317 -16.23 11.04 7.20
C VAL A 317 -16.02 11.33 8.69
N SER A 318 -14.77 11.46 9.14
CA SER A 318 -14.46 11.79 10.54
C SER A 318 -14.75 13.25 10.86
N GLU A 319 -14.99 13.58 12.15
CA GLU A 319 -15.26 14.93 12.67
C GLU A 319 -14.11 15.94 12.45
N LEU A 320 -12.98 15.50 11.89
CA LEU A 320 -11.82 16.33 11.53
C LEU A 320 -11.88 16.88 10.09
N SER A 321 -13.05 16.83 9.46
CA SER A 321 -13.28 17.35 8.09
C SER A 321 -13.52 18.86 8.07
#